data_74df8405c83c83e4e0099fc8e930f04e
#
_entry.id   74df8405c83c83e4e0099fc8e930f04e
#
_cell.length_a   1.000
_cell.length_b   1.000
_cell.length_c   1.000
_cell.angle_alpha   90.00
_cell.angle_beta   90.00
_cell.angle_gamma   90.00
#
_symmetry.space_group_name_H-M   'P 1'
#
loop_
_entity.id
_entity.type
_entity.pdbx_description
1 polymer ?
#
loop_
_entity_poly.entity_id
_entity_poly.type
_entity_poly.pdbx_seq_one_letter_code
_entity_poly.pdbx_strand_id
1 'polypeptide(L)'
;MTKDIRVRYAPSPTGLLHIGNARTALFNYLYARHHGGTFIIRIEDTDRKRHVEDGERSQLENLRWLGMDWDESPETHENYRQSERLELYQKYIDQLLAEGKAYKSYVTEEELAAERERQEAAGETPRYINEYLGMSEEEKAAYIAEREAAGIIPTVRLAVNEAGIYKWTDMVKGDIEFEGGNIGGDWVIQKKDGYPTYNFAVVIDDHDMQISH
;
A
#
# COMPACT_ATOMS: atom_id res chain seq x y z
N MET A 1 0.37 -19.10 -23.43
CA MET A 1 -0.26 -17.81 -23.75
C MET A 1 0.65 -16.75 -23.18
N THR A 2 1.24 -15.90 -23.99
CA THR A 2 1.99 -14.74 -23.51
C THR A 2 0.99 -13.86 -22.77
N LYS A 3 1.22 -13.63 -21.49
CA LYS A 3 0.41 -12.70 -20.69
C LYS A 3 0.54 -11.32 -21.34
N ASP A 4 -0.56 -10.64 -21.58
CA ASP A 4 -0.51 -9.27 -22.10
C ASP A 4 0.32 -8.41 -21.16
N ILE A 5 1.29 -7.69 -21.72
CA ILE A 5 2.15 -6.81 -20.93
C ILE A 5 1.34 -5.60 -20.51
N ARG A 6 1.19 -5.43 -19.20
CA ARG A 6 0.55 -4.26 -18.58
C ARG A 6 1.48 -3.72 -17.51
N VAL A 7 1.88 -2.48 -17.66
CA VAL A 7 2.77 -1.77 -16.73
C VAL A 7 2.15 -0.43 -16.35
N ARG A 8 2.58 0.13 -15.25
CA ARG A 8 2.01 1.40 -14.80
C ARG A 8 3.07 2.37 -14.28
N TYR A 9 2.83 3.65 -14.45
CA TYR A 9 3.38 4.71 -13.63
C TYR A 9 2.27 5.21 -12.69
N ALA A 10 2.55 5.21 -11.40
CA ALA A 10 1.54 5.49 -10.37
C ALA A 10 1.99 6.63 -9.45
N PRO A 11 1.93 7.89 -9.91
CA PRO A 11 2.37 9.03 -9.13
C PRO A 11 1.38 9.39 -8.02
N SER A 12 1.94 9.80 -6.86
CA SER A 12 1.18 10.54 -5.86
C SER A 12 1.22 12.04 -6.20
N PRO A 13 0.08 12.76 -6.18
CA PRO A 13 0.02 14.19 -6.50
C PRO A 13 0.50 15.06 -5.33
N THR A 14 1.60 14.67 -4.69
CA THR A 14 2.22 15.35 -3.54
C THR A 14 3.35 16.30 -3.95
N GLY A 15 3.51 16.51 -5.26
CA GLY A 15 4.50 17.39 -5.85
C GLY A 15 4.44 17.41 -7.37
N LEU A 16 5.23 18.30 -7.97
CA LEU A 16 5.35 18.41 -9.41
C LEU A 16 6.21 17.24 -9.95
N LEU A 17 6.09 16.98 -11.26
CA LEU A 17 6.97 15.99 -11.92
C LEU A 17 8.43 16.41 -11.78
N HIS A 18 9.27 15.50 -11.34
CA HIS A 18 10.72 15.69 -11.30
C HIS A 18 11.43 14.55 -12.05
N ILE A 19 12.72 14.72 -12.34
CA ILE A 19 13.50 13.80 -13.17
C ILE A 19 13.48 12.34 -12.67
N GLY A 20 13.43 12.12 -11.34
CA GLY A 20 13.35 10.78 -10.77
C GLY A 20 12.04 10.07 -11.14
N ASN A 21 10.92 10.78 -11.06
CA ASN A 21 9.61 10.27 -11.43
C ASN A 21 9.49 10.07 -12.94
N ALA A 22 10.00 11.02 -13.74
CA ALA A 22 10.04 10.90 -15.19
C ALA A 22 10.85 9.67 -15.64
N ARG A 23 11.98 9.38 -14.98
CA ARG A 23 12.78 8.17 -15.21
C ARG A 23 11.97 6.90 -14.95
N THR A 24 11.23 6.84 -13.84
CA THR A 24 10.39 5.67 -13.52
C THR A 24 9.31 5.48 -14.57
N ALA A 25 8.63 6.55 -14.97
CA ALA A 25 7.64 6.51 -16.05
C ALA A 25 8.28 6.03 -17.38
N LEU A 26 9.47 6.55 -17.73
CA LEU A 26 10.17 6.20 -18.97
C LEU A 26 10.50 4.70 -19.05
N PHE A 27 10.98 4.07 -17.99
CA PHE A 27 11.25 2.62 -18.01
C PHE A 27 9.98 1.80 -18.27
N ASN A 28 8.88 2.13 -17.61
CA ASN A 28 7.61 1.47 -17.85
C ASN A 28 7.09 1.71 -19.26
N TYR A 29 7.15 2.97 -19.74
CA TYR A 29 6.76 3.35 -21.09
C TYR A 29 7.53 2.57 -22.15
N LEU A 30 8.86 2.57 -22.06
CA LEU A 30 9.72 1.87 -23.04
C LEU A 30 9.47 0.36 -23.02
N TYR A 31 9.27 -0.23 -21.84
CA TYR A 31 8.98 -1.64 -21.71
C TYR A 31 7.63 -1.99 -22.38
N ALA A 32 6.59 -1.22 -22.10
CA ALA A 32 5.30 -1.41 -22.77
C ALA A 32 5.41 -1.28 -24.28
N ARG A 33 6.02 -0.21 -24.78
CA ARG A 33 6.14 0.05 -26.23
C ARG A 33 7.00 -0.99 -26.95
N HIS A 34 8.09 -1.45 -26.32
CA HIS A 34 8.93 -2.50 -26.88
C HIS A 34 8.19 -3.84 -27.06
N HIS A 35 7.30 -4.17 -26.14
CA HIS A 35 6.56 -5.44 -26.14
C HIS A 35 5.15 -5.33 -26.75
N GLY A 36 4.74 -4.16 -27.25
CA GLY A 36 3.35 -3.94 -27.71
C GLY A 36 2.32 -4.04 -26.59
N GLY A 37 2.71 -3.73 -25.36
CA GLY A 37 1.89 -3.78 -24.18
C GLY A 37 1.19 -2.45 -23.85
N THR A 38 0.47 -2.44 -22.73
CA THR A 38 -0.30 -1.31 -22.22
C THR A 38 0.48 -0.55 -21.15
N PHE A 39 0.59 0.76 -21.31
CA PHE A 39 1.14 1.68 -20.32
C PHE A 39 0.04 2.48 -19.64
N ILE A 40 -0.06 2.37 -18.34
CA ILE A 40 -1.13 2.89 -17.50
C ILE A 40 -0.62 4.02 -16.62
N ILE A 41 -1.43 5.07 -16.45
CA ILE A 41 -1.24 6.08 -15.40
C ILE A 41 -2.33 5.89 -14.34
N ARG A 42 -1.92 5.67 -13.07
CA ARG A 42 -2.83 5.63 -11.92
C ARG A 42 -2.41 6.68 -10.92
N ILE A 43 -3.34 7.51 -10.47
CA ILE A 43 -3.06 8.54 -9.46
C ILE A 43 -3.25 7.98 -8.05
N GLU A 44 -2.21 8.06 -7.23
CA GLU A 44 -2.20 7.59 -5.85
C GLU A 44 -2.40 8.76 -4.88
N ASP A 45 -3.66 9.19 -4.72
CA ASP A 45 -4.10 10.39 -4.02
C ASP A 45 -4.68 10.12 -2.61
N THR A 46 -4.33 9.00 -1.99
CA THR A 46 -4.78 8.66 -0.63
C THR A 46 -4.13 9.47 0.48
N ASP A 47 -3.07 10.23 0.17
CA ASP A 47 -2.44 11.17 1.11
C ASP A 47 -2.99 12.59 0.92
N ARG A 48 -4.14 12.85 1.53
CA ARG A 48 -4.82 14.14 1.45
C ARG A 48 -4.07 15.29 2.11
N LYS A 49 -3.19 15.01 3.09
CA LYS A 49 -2.44 16.04 3.82
C LYS A 49 -1.34 16.67 2.98
N ARG A 50 -0.76 15.91 2.07
CA ARG A 50 0.34 16.35 1.19
C ARG A 50 -0.11 16.63 -0.24
N HIS A 51 -1.43 16.68 -0.49
CA HIS A 51 -1.95 16.98 -1.82
C HIS A 51 -1.51 18.37 -2.31
N VAL A 52 -1.01 18.46 -3.54
CA VAL A 52 -0.64 19.69 -4.23
C VAL A 52 -1.66 19.95 -5.34
N GLU A 53 -2.26 21.15 -5.36
CA GLU A 53 -3.40 21.49 -6.24
C GLU A 53 -3.13 21.18 -7.73
N ASP A 54 -1.93 21.44 -8.23
CA ASP A 54 -1.56 21.15 -9.63
C ASP A 54 -0.73 19.87 -9.80
N GLY A 55 -0.64 19.04 -8.76
CA GLY A 55 0.23 17.88 -8.73
C GLY A 55 -0.11 16.86 -9.84
N GLU A 56 -1.37 16.47 -9.95
CA GLU A 56 -1.83 15.54 -11.01
C GLU A 56 -1.63 16.14 -12.40
N ARG A 57 -2.09 17.38 -12.61
CA ARG A 57 -1.93 18.07 -13.90
C ARG A 57 -0.47 18.15 -14.34
N SER A 58 0.41 18.52 -13.42
CA SER A 58 1.86 18.58 -13.69
C SER A 58 2.41 17.21 -14.10
N GLN A 59 1.99 16.13 -13.47
CA GLN A 59 2.42 14.78 -13.88
C GLN A 59 2.03 14.50 -15.32
N LEU A 60 0.76 14.68 -15.67
CA LEU A 60 0.23 14.32 -16.99
C LEU A 60 0.76 15.23 -18.11
N GLU A 61 0.73 16.55 -17.94
CA GLU A 61 1.20 17.51 -18.95
C GLU A 61 2.70 17.34 -19.24
N ASN A 62 3.53 17.16 -18.20
CA ASN A 62 4.96 17.00 -18.39
C ASN A 62 5.35 15.64 -18.97
N LEU A 63 4.61 14.57 -18.68
CA LEU A 63 4.81 13.29 -19.37
C LEU A 63 4.52 13.40 -20.86
N ARG A 64 3.44 14.08 -21.26
CA ARG A 64 3.15 14.38 -22.67
C ARG A 64 4.24 15.22 -23.32
N TRP A 65 4.70 16.27 -22.63
CA TRP A 65 5.81 17.10 -23.13
C TRP A 65 7.08 16.29 -23.38
N LEU A 66 7.33 15.25 -22.56
CA LEU A 66 8.43 14.31 -22.73
C LEU A 66 8.19 13.26 -23.84
N GLY A 67 7.01 13.26 -24.47
CA GLY A 67 6.62 12.30 -25.51
C GLY A 67 6.21 10.92 -24.99
N MET A 68 5.83 10.83 -23.72
CA MET A 68 5.35 9.59 -23.10
C MET A 68 3.82 9.59 -23.09
N ASP A 69 3.21 9.02 -24.13
CA ASP A 69 1.77 8.79 -24.20
C ASP A 69 1.39 7.51 -23.45
N TRP A 70 0.17 7.47 -22.91
CA TRP A 70 -0.38 6.32 -22.22
C TRP A 70 -1.65 5.79 -22.89
N ASP A 71 -1.98 4.56 -22.56
CA ASP A 71 -3.15 3.88 -23.12
C ASP A 71 -4.36 4.04 -22.19
N GLU A 72 -4.13 4.03 -20.86
CA GLU A 72 -5.17 4.12 -19.84
C GLU A 72 -4.76 5.13 -18.74
N SER A 73 -5.71 5.96 -18.30
CA SER A 73 -5.48 6.98 -17.26
C SER A 73 -6.78 7.50 -16.67
N PRO A 74 -6.75 8.34 -15.61
CA PRO A 74 -7.93 9.03 -15.10
C PRO A 74 -8.65 9.93 -16.11
N GLU A 75 -8.01 10.30 -17.22
CA GLU A 75 -8.63 11.09 -18.28
C GLU A 75 -9.44 10.25 -19.26
N THR A 76 -9.17 8.96 -19.34
CA THR A 76 -9.76 8.05 -20.33
C THR A 76 -10.58 6.93 -19.71
N HIS A 77 -10.39 6.64 -18.42
CA HIS A 77 -11.02 5.56 -17.71
C HIS A 77 -11.45 5.99 -16.30
N GLU A 78 -12.58 5.49 -15.84
CA GLU A 78 -13.03 5.66 -14.45
C GLU A 78 -12.22 4.80 -13.49
N ASN A 79 -12.18 5.21 -12.22
CA ASN A 79 -11.48 4.47 -11.14
C ASN A 79 -9.96 4.31 -11.35
N TYR A 80 -9.31 5.31 -11.95
CA TYR A 80 -7.85 5.37 -12.06
C TYR A 80 -7.21 6.34 -11.05
N ARG A 81 -8.03 6.86 -10.10
CA ARG A 81 -7.56 7.51 -8.86
C ARG A 81 -7.88 6.63 -7.67
N GLN A 82 -6.96 6.50 -6.73
CA GLN A 82 -7.18 5.67 -5.54
C GLN A 82 -8.33 6.18 -4.67
N SER A 83 -8.58 7.49 -4.63
CA SER A 83 -9.72 8.07 -3.93
C SER A 83 -11.08 7.63 -4.49
N GLU A 84 -11.14 7.20 -5.75
CA GLU A 84 -12.34 6.68 -6.42
C GLU A 84 -12.59 5.19 -6.13
N ARG A 85 -11.67 4.51 -5.43
CA ARG A 85 -11.63 3.04 -5.24
C ARG A 85 -11.82 2.59 -3.79
N LEU A 86 -12.25 3.48 -2.91
CA LEU A 86 -12.35 3.20 -1.46
C LEU A 86 -13.25 2.00 -1.14
N GLU A 87 -14.35 1.81 -1.87
CA GLU A 87 -15.24 0.66 -1.70
C GLU A 87 -14.55 -0.67 -2.03
N LEU A 88 -13.68 -0.68 -3.05
CA LEU A 88 -12.90 -1.86 -3.42
C LEU A 88 -11.93 -2.23 -2.30
N TYR A 89 -11.22 -1.25 -1.75
CA TYR A 89 -10.30 -1.50 -0.63
C TYR A 89 -11.04 -1.99 0.60
N GLN A 90 -12.18 -1.39 0.93
CA GLN A 90 -13.01 -1.83 2.07
C GLN A 90 -13.46 -3.29 1.91
N LYS A 91 -13.88 -3.69 0.72
CA LYS A 91 -14.25 -5.09 0.42
C LYS A 91 -13.12 -6.07 0.75
N TYR A 92 -11.88 -5.75 0.36
CA TYR A 92 -10.73 -6.61 0.65
C TYR A 92 -10.35 -6.58 2.14
N ILE A 93 -10.48 -5.43 2.81
CA ILE A 93 -10.28 -5.32 4.27
C ILE A 93 -11.28 -6.20 5.01
N ASP A 94 -12.56 -6.11 4.67
CA ASP A 94 -13.62 -6.90 5.29
C ASP A 94 -13.41 -8.40 5.06
N GLN A 95 -12.96 -8.78 3.88
CA GLN A 95 -12.60 -10.16 3.57
C GLN A 95 -11.46 -10.65 4.47
N LEU A 96 -10.38 -9.88 4.60
CA LEU A 96 -9.23 -10.25 5.44
C LEU A 96 -9.59 -10.33 6.93
N LEU A 97 -10.47 -9.44 7.40
CA LEU A 97 -11.02 -9.51 8.77
C LEU A 97 -11.85 -10.78 8.97
N ALA A 98 -12.74 -11.11 8.02
CA ALA A 98 -13.58 -12.31 8.10
C ALA A 98 -12.75 -13.61 8.04
N GLU A 99 -11.65 -13.62 7.30
CA GLU A 99 -10.72 -14.74 7.20
C GLU A 99 -9.74 -14.85 8.39
N GLY A 100 -9.78 -13.90 9.34
CA GLY A 100 -8.82 -13.83 10.45
C GLY A 100 -7.39 -13.50 10.03
N LYS A 101 -7.20 -13.00 8.82
CA LYS A 101 -5.90 -12.56 8.29
C LYS A 101 -5.58 -11.10 8.60
N ALA A 102 -6.55 -10.37 9.08
CA ALA A 102 -6.41 -9.01 9.59
C ALA A 102 -7.20 -8.85 10.90
N TYR A 103 -6.89 -7.83 11.66
CA TYR A 103 -7.57 -7.53 12.91
C TYR A 103 -7.57 -6.01 13.17
N LYS A 104 -8.50 -5.56 14.01
CA LYS A 104 -8.55 -4.19 14.50
C LYS A 104 -7.52 -4.01 15.61
N SER A 105 -6.69 -2.99 15.51
CA SER A 105 -5.68 -2.62 16.50
C SER A 105 -6.05 -1.28 17.14
N TYR A 106 -6.10 -1.27 18.47
CA TYR A 106 -6.48 -0.11 19.29
C TYR A 106 -5.27 0.55 19.97
N VAL A 107 -4.06 0.17 19.59
CA VAL A 107 -2.83 0.78 20.12
C VAL A 107 -2.73 2.23 19.68
N THR A 108 -2.43 3.12 20.63
CA THR A 108 -2.25 4.56 20.36
C THR A 108 -0.85 4.87 19.81
N GLU A 109 -0.66 6.07 19.27
CA GLU A 109 0.65 6.51 18.79
C GLU A 109 1.66 6.66 19.94
N GLU A 110 1.18 7.06 21.11
CA GLU A 110 1.98 7.18 22.33
C GLU A 110 2.46 5.82 22.83
N GLU A 111 1.58 4.80 22.81
CA GLU A 111 1.93 3.42 23.18
C GLU A 111 2.93 2.82 22.19
N LEU A 112 2.75 3.07 20.88
CA LEU A 112 3.71 2.63 19.84
C LEU A 112 5.08 3.30 20.02
N ALA A 113 5.10 4.60 20.35
CA ALA A 113 6.34 5.34 20.59
C ALA A 113 7.07 4.81 21.84
N ALA A 114 6.34 4.58 22.93
CA ALA A 114 6.91 4.05 24.17
C ALA A 114 7.48 2.63 23.97
N GLU A 115 6.78 1.77 23.24
CA GLU A 115 7.27 0.42 22.95
C GLU A 115 8.52 0.45 22.05
N ARG A 116 8.56 1.34 21.07
CA ARG A 116 9.73 1.56 20.24
C ARG A 116 10.95 1.99 21.06
N GLU A 117 10.78 2.98 21.95
CA GLU A 117 11.84 3.44 22.86
C GLU A 117 12.34 2.32 23.76
N ARG A 118 11.43 1.49 24.29
CA ARG A 118 11.78 0.32 25.10
C ARG A 118 12.67 -0.65 24.32
N GLN A 119 12.30 -0.99 23.09
CA GLN A 119 13.04 -1.90 22.22
C GLN A 119 14.43 -1.34 21.86
N GLU A 120 14.49 -0.07 21.49
CA GLU A 120 15.78 0.61 21.19
C GLU A 120 16.71 0.63 22.40
N ALA A 121 16.18 0.91 23.60
CA ALA A 121 16.96 0.88 24.84
C ALA A 121 17.47 -0.53 25.20
N ALA A 122 16.75 -1.57 24.81
CA ALA A 122 17.16 -2.96 24.97
C ALA A 122 18.13 -3.45 23.86
N GLY A 123 18.45 -2.61 22.87
CA GLY A 123 19.29 -3.00 21.73
C GLY A 123 18.57 -3.90 20.72
N GLU A 124 17.24 -3.95 20.79
CA GLU A 124 16.39 -4.71 19.87
C GLU A 124 16.07 -3.87 18.61
N THR A 125 15.85 -4.53 17.47
CA THR A 125 15.33 -3.84 16.29
C THR A 125 13.85 -3.53 16.51
N PRO A 126 13.43 -2.26 16.45
CA PRO A 126 12.04 -1.88 16.66
C PRO A 126 11.09 -2.59 15.70
N ARG A 127 10.06 -3.22 16.24
CA ARG A 127 9.00 -3.89 15.49
C ARG A 127 7.67 -3.76 16.22
N TYR A 128 6.59 -3.81 15.48
CA TYR A 128 5.28 -3.90 16.09
C TYR A 128 5.08 -5.26 16.73
N ILE A 129 4.55 -5.25 17.95
CA ILE A 129 4.13 -6.46 18.69
C ILE A 129 2.61 -6.43 18.78
N ASN A 130 1.98 -7.53 18.37
CA ASN A 130 0.52 -7.66 18.43
C ASN A 130 0.05 -7.54 19.87
N GLU A 131 -0.81 -6.56 20.16
CA GLU A 131 -1.33 -6.26 21.50
C GLU A 131 -2.15 -7.41 22.10
N TYR A 132 -2.67 -8.31 21.27
CA TYR A 132 -3.47 -9.45 21.72
C TYR A 132 -2.63 -10.70 22.03
N LEU A 133 -1.33 -10.61 21.88
CA LEU A 133 -0.45 -11.76 22.08
C LEU A 133 -0.53 -12.25 23.53
N GLY A 134 -0.95 -13.51 23.70
CA GLY A 134 -1.09 -14.14 25.02
C GLY A 134 -2.40 -13.85 25.75
N MET A 135 -3.30 -13.05 25.17
CA MET A 135 -4.65 -12.82 25.75
C MET A 135 -5.57 -13.99 25.42
N SER A 136 -6.42 -14.35 26.38
CA SER A 136 -7.62 -15.16 26.13
C SER A 136 -8.66 -14.34 25.35
N GLU A 137 -9.65 -15.01 24.76
CA GLU A 137 -10.74 -14.31 24.05
C GLU A 137 -11.54 -13.38 24.96
N GLU A 138 -11.69 -13.72 26.25
CA GLU A 138 -12.35 -12.89 27.24
C GLU A 138 -11.55 -11.62 27.55
N GLU A 139 -10.24 -11.75 27.76
CA GLU A 139 -9.33 -10.62 27.98
C GLU A 139 -9.27 -9.70 26.77
N LYS A 140 -9.21 -10.27 25.58
CA LYS A 140 -9.25 -9.50 24.32
C LYS A 140 -10.55 -8.73 24.16
N ALA A 141 -11.70 -9.37 24.44
CA ALA A 141 -13.00 -8.71 24.38
C ALA A 141 -13.10 -7.56 25.40
N ALA A 142 -12.61 -7.76 26.62
CA ALA A 142 -12.57 -6.71 27.65
C ALA A 142 -11.68 -5.53 27.25
N TYR A 143 -10.48 -5.83 26.73
CA TYR A 143 -9.56 -4.81 26.22
C TYR A 143 -10.21 -3.97 25.10
N ILE A 144 -10.82 -4.63 24.11
CA ILE A 144 -11.51 -3.94 23.01
C ILE A 144 -12.61 -3.02 23.54
N ALA A 145 -13.46 -3.55 24.44
CA ALA A 145 -14.56 -2.77 25.02
C ALA A 145 -14.07 -1.53 25.80
N GLU A 146 -12.97 -1.65 26.55
CA GLU A 146 -12.34 -0.53 27.25
C GLU A 146 -11.85 0.53 26.25
N ARG A 147 -11.14 0.12 25.17
CA ARG A 147 -10.61 1.03 24.16
C ARG A 147 -11.72 1.76 23.38
N GLU A 148 -12.78 1.03 23.04
CA GLU A 148 -13.96 1.62 22.37
C GLU A 148 -14.70 2.60 23.30
N ALA A 149 -14.85 2.27 24.58
CA ALA A 149 -15.42 3.18 25.58
C ALA A 149 -14.58 4.44 25.77
N ALA A 150 -13.26 4.35 25.61
CA ALA A 150 -12.34 5.49 25.61
C ALA A 150 -12.37 6.32 24.31
N GLY A 151 -13.16 5.92 23.31
CA GLY A 151 -13.29 6.60 22.03
C GLY A 151 -12.08 6.41 21.08
N ILE A 152 -11.28 5.37 21.30
CA ILE A 152 -10.12 5.09 20.44
C ILE A 152 -10.61 4.48 19.13
N ILE A 153 -10.31 5.13 18.03
CA ILE A 153 -10.60 4.65 16.67
C ILE A 153 -9.51 3.66 16.28
N PRO A 154 -9.84 2.41 15.94
CA PRO A 154 -8.84 1.42 15.58
C PRO A 154 -8.25 1.68 14.19
N THR A 155 -7.03 1.18 13.99
CA THR A 155 -6.51 0.86 12.67
C THR A 155 -6.81 -0.61 12.35
N VAL A 156 -6.72 -1.02 11.07
CA VAL A 156 -6.72 -2.44 10.72
C VAL A 156 -5.31 -2.86 10.35
N ARG A 157 -4.85 -3.97 10.92
CA ARG A 157 -3.54 -4.55 10.64
C ARG A 157 -3.67 -5.90 9.96
N LEU A 158 -2.77 -6.15 9.01
CA LEU A 158 -2.57 -7.46 8.39
C LEU A 158 -1.73 -8.31 9.35
N ALA A 159 -2.21 -9.51 9.67
CA ALA A 159 -1.45 -10.49 10.44
C ALA A 159 -0.36 -11.10 9.53
N VAL A 160 0.89 -10.78 9.81
CA VAL A 160 2.03 -11.25 9.00
C VAL A 160 2.39 -12.67 9.39
N ASN A 161 2.50 -13.55 8.39
CA ASN A 161 3.07 -14.88 8.61
C ASN A 161 4.60 -14.78 8.73
N GLU A 162 5.09 -14.61 9.94
CA GLU A 162 6.53 -14.48 10.22
C GLU A 162 7.35 -15.72 9.84
N ALA A 163 6.74 -16.92 9.89
CA ALA A 163 7.39 -18.17 9.47
C ALA A 163 7.34 -18.39 7.95
N GLY A 164 6.63 -17.52 7.24
CA GLY A 164 6.48 -17.62 5.78
C GLY A 164 7.76 -17.24 5.04
N ILE A 165 7.99 -17.91 3.92
CA ILE A 165 9.05 -17.55 2.97
C ILE A 165 8.37 -17.07 1.69
N TYR A 166 8.64 -15.82 1.30
CA TYR A 166 8.10 -15.19 0.11
C TYR A 166 9.13 -15.23 -1.02
N LYS A 167 8.75 -15.78 -2.17
CA LYS A 167 9.64 -15.95 -3.32
C LYS A 167 9.03 -15.37 -4.58
N TRP A 168 9.86 -14.70 -5.37
CA TRP A 168 9.48 -14.24 -6.71
C TRP A 168 10.73 -14.14 -7.59
N THR A 169 10.50 -14.07 -8.89
CA THR A 169 11.57 -13.81 -9.86
C THR A 169 11.52 -12.36 -10.30
N ASP A 170 12.57 -11.60 -9.95
CA ASP A 170 12.74 -10.21 -10.38
C ASP A 170 13.44 -10.18 -11.76
N MET A 171 12.95 -9.34 -12.68
CA MET A 171 13.51 -9.27 -14.04
C MET A 171 14.96 -8.83 -14.10
N VAL A 172 15.42 -8.07 -13.11
CA VAL A 172 16.79 -7.50 -13.07
C VAL A 172 17.70 -8.30 -12.14
N LYS A 173 17.15 -8.74 -10.98
CA LYS A 173 17.93 -9.37 -9.92
C LYS A 173 17.82 -10.89 -9.90
N GLY A 174 16.93 -11.48 -10.71
CA GLY A 174 16.67 -12.92 -10.70
C GLY A 174 15.82 -13.36 -9.51
N ASP A 175 16.05 -14.55 -9.00
CA ASP A 175 15.24 -15.11 -7.92
C ASP A 175 15.53 -14.40 -6.59
N ILE A 176 14.46 -13.91 -5.98
CA ILE A 176 14.46 -13.24 -4.68
C ILE A 176 13.71 -14.09 -3.67
N GLU A 177 14.27 -14.21 -2.49
CA GLU A 177 13.66 -14.87 -1.35
C GLU A 177 13.66 -13.91 -0.14
N PHE A 178 12.55 -13.84 0.57
CA PHE A 178 12.39 -12.98 1.73
C PHE A 178 11.64 -13.72 2.85
N GLU A 179 12.19 -13.69 4.06
CA GLU A 179 11.58 -14.30 5.23
C GLU A 179 10.57 -13.33 5.87
N GLY A 180 9.38 -13.83 6.21
CA GLY A 180 8.31 -13.04 6.82
C GLY A 180 8.71 -12.35 8.12
N GLY A 181 9.56 -12.99 8.94
CA GLY A 181 10.08 -12.40 10.17
C GLY A 181 10.88 -11.12 9.99
N ASN A 182 11.42 -10.87 8.79
CA ASN A 182 12.18 -9.66 8.45
C ASN A 182 11.29 -8.48 8.04
N ILE A 183 9.97 -8.69 7.99
CA ILE A 183 8.99 -7.64 7.58
C ILE A 183 8.80 -6.57 8.66
N GLY A 184 9.08 -6.87 9.92
CA GLY A 184 8.97 -5.91 11.02
C GLY A 184 7.62 -5.91 11.75
N GLY A 185 6.87 -7.02 11.67
CA GLY A 185 5.59 -7.22 12.35
C GLY A 185 4.37 -6.89 11.48
N ASP A 186 3.20 -6.84 12.11
CA ASP A 186 1.91 -6.66 11.44
C ASP A 186 1.73 -5.24 10.89
N TRP A 187 1.36 -5.13 9.64
CA TRP A 187 1.23 -3.83 8.95
C TRP A 187 -0.15 -3.22 9.10
N VAL A 188 -0.20 -1.92 9.26
CA VAL A 188 -1.44 -1.17 9.09
C VAL A 188 -1.87 -1.22 7.62
N ILE A 189 -3.06 -1.74 7.34
CA ILE A 189 -3.68 -1.76 6.02
C ILE A 189 -4.77 -0.71 5.88
N GLN A 190 -5.43 -0.33 7.01
CA GLN A 190 -6.39 0.77 7.05
C GLN A 190 -6.05 1.73 8.20
N LYS A 191 -6.00 3.01 7.88
CA LYS A 191 -5.77 4.11 8.81
C LYS A 191 -7.05 4.44 9.61
N LYS A 192 -6.91 5.18 10.71
CA LYS A 192 -8.03 5.66 11.55
C LYS A 192 -9.06 6.50 10.78
N ASP A 193 -8.65 7.16 9.69
CA ASP A 193 -9.52 7.96 8.83
C ASP A 193 -10.29 7.12 7.79
N GLY A 194 -10.16 5.78 7.82
CA GLY A 194 -10.80 4.85 6.90
C GLY A 194 -10.05 4.64 5.58
N TYR A 195 -9.02 5.44 5.29
CA TYR A 195 -8.24 5.29 4.07
C TYR A 195 -7.27 4.11 4.17
N PRO A 196 -7.03 3.38 3.06
CA PRO A 196 -5.99 2.35 3.04
C PRO A 196 -4.60 2.98 3.18
N THR A 197 -3.63 2.17 3.61
CA THR A 197 -2.23 2.53 3.47
C THR A 197 -1.75 2.34 2.04
N TYR A 198 -0.67 3.03 1.67
CA TYR A 198 -0.05 2.92 0.35
C TYR A 198 0.21 1.47 -0.06
N ASN A 199 0.91 0.71 0.79
CA ASN A 199 1.30 -0.67 0.47
C ASN A 199 0.09 -1.60 0.26
N PHE A 200 -1.03 -1.37 0.94
CA PHE A 200 -2.23 -2.15 0.75
C PHE A 200 -2.97 -1.76 -0.54
N ALA A 201 -3.16 -0.45 -0.76
CA ALA A 201 -3.86 0.04 -1.95
C ALA A 201 -3.16 -0.38 -3.25
N VAL A 202 -1.82 -0.24 -3.32
CA VAL A 202 -1.04 -0.57 -4.52
C VAL A 202 -1.17 -2.05 -4.91
N VAL A 203 -1.19 -2.95 -3.92
CA VAL A 203 -1.32 -4.40 -4.19
C VAL A 203 -2.70 -4.72 -4.76
N ILE A 204 -3.76 -4.15 -4.19
CA ILE A 204 -5.14 -4.33 -4.68
C ILE A 204 -5.29 -3.77 -6.10
N ASP A 205 -4.76 -2.57 -6.33
CA ASP A 205 -4.85 -1.92 -7.63
C ASP A 205 -4.08 -2.67 -8.71
N ASP A 206 -2.85 -3.07 -8.43
CA ASP A 206 -2.02 -3.81 -9.38
C ASP A 206 -2.64 -5.18 -9.72
N HIS A 207 -3.29 -5.83 -8.74
CA HIS A 207 -4.04 -7.05 -8.97
C HIS A 207 -5.28 -6.81 -9.85
N ASP A 208 -6.11 -5.85 -9.50
CA ASP A 208 -7.38 -5.55 -10.17
C ASP A 208 -7.15 -5.02 -11.60
N MET A 209 -6.16 -4.15 -11.79
CA MET A 209 -5.75 -3.63 -13.09
C MET A 209 -4.89 -4.60 -13.89
N GLN A 210 -4.61 -5.80 -13.35
CA GLN A 210 -3.84 -6.87 -13.99
C GLN A 210 -2.43 -6.42 -14.42
N ILE A 211 -1.77 -5.63 -13.59
CA ILE A 211 -0.38 -5.23 -13.83
C ILE A 211 0.50 -6.48 -13.86
N SER A 212 1.25 -6.64 -14.93
CA SER A 212 2.03 -7.85 -15.17
C SER A 212 3.51 -7.71 -14.77
N HIS A 213 4.07 -6.47 -14.88
CA HIS A 213 5.48 -6.15 -14.61
C HIS A 213 5.61 -4.78 -13.96
#